data_289e29548dab04a20d255500ed75893d
#
_entry.id   289e29548dab04a20d255500ed75893d
#
_cell.length_a   1.000
_cell.length_b   1.000
_cell.length_c   1.000
_cell.angle_alpha   90.00
_cell.angle_beta   90.00
_cell.angle_gamma   90.00
#
_symmetry.space_group_name_H-M   'P 1'
#
loop_
_entity.id
_entity.type
_entity.pdbx_description
1 polymer ?
#
loop_
_entity_poly.entity_id
_entity_poly.type
_entity_poly.pdbx_seq_one_letter_code
_entity_poly.pdbx_strand_id
1 'polypeptide(L)'
;MSVTIVGMKFRPNIELVDEFDWTILKNQGGVVVSEIPARLVPEPTNPYDPNAIACYIGEFLLGYVPMSAKMQLSEEVVGKVTRIHLPQSQSPAQDKYTFEQRY
;
A
#
# COMPACT_ATOMS: atom_id res chain seq x y z
N MET A 1 -10.01 -10.86 -4.54
CA MET A 1 -9.98 -10.06 -3.30
C MET A 1 -9.32 -8.72 -3.60
N SER A 2 -9.93 -7.67 -3.17
CA SER A 2 -9.42 -6.30 -3.35
C SER A 2 -9.37 -5.63 -1.98
N VAL A 3 -8.23 -5.02 -1.64
CA VAL A 3 -7.98 -4.44 -0.32
C VAL A 3 -7.34 -3.07 -0.47
N THR A 4 -7.79 -2.11 0.33
CA THR A 4 -7.16 -0.80 0.39
C THR A 4 -6.01 -0.83 1.39
N ILE A 5 -4.84 -0.32 0.97
CA ILE A 5 -3.65 -0.18 1.81
C ILE A 5 -3.45 1.30 2.10
N VAL A 6 -3.19 1.64 3.35
CA VAL A 6 -2.85 3.01 3.77
C VAL A 6 -1.33 3.14 3.87
N GLY A 7 -0.77 4.11 3.17
CA GLY A 7 0.67 4.36 3.15
C GLY A 7 1.21 4.83 4.49
N MET A 8 2.53 4.74 4.65
CA MET A 8 3.21 5.12 5.88
C MET A 8 3.33 6.64 5.99
N LYS A 9 3.01 7.18 7.18
CA LYS A 9 2.95 8.63 7.40
C LYS A 9 4.31 9.32 7.34
N PHE A 10 5.37 8.66 7.82
CA PHE A 10 6.69 9.27 7.96
C PHE A 10 7.78 8.53 7.18
N ARG A 11 7.42 7.74 6.19
CA ARG A 11 8.38 6.98 5.40
C ARG A 11 8.30 7.36 3.93
N PRO A 12 9.39 7.16 3.19
CA PRO A 12 9.32 7.25 1.73
C PRO A 12 8.23 6.30 1.24
N ASN A 13 7.45 6.80 0.32
CA ASN A 13 6.33 6.09 -0.25
C ASN A 13 6.74 5.38 -1.53
N ILE A 14 5.77 5.12 -2.35
CA ILE A 14 5.90 4.49 -3.66
C ILE A 14 6.93 5.19 -4.58
N GLU A 15 7.40 6.38 -4.24
CA GLU A 15 8.43 7.11 -4.99
C GLU A 15 9.71 6.30 -5.21
N LEU A 16 9.97 5.33 -4.36
CA LEU A 16 11.10 4.43 -4.53
C LEU A 16 10.91 3.39 -5.64
N VAL A 17 9.73 3.35 -6.23
CA VAL A 17 9.44 2.49 -7.37
C VAL A 17 9.60 3.31 -8.65
N ASP A 18 10.64 3.02 -9.41
CA ASP A 18 11.09 3.81 -10.57
C ASP A 18 10.28 3.57 -11.85
N GLU A 19 8.97 3.35 -11.76
CA GLU A 19 8.15 3.07 -12.95
C GLU A 19 7.42 4.29 -13.51
N PHE A 20 7.38 5.40 -12.74
CA PHE A 20 6.56 6.55 -13.06
C PHE A 20 7.30 7.86 -12.83
N ASP A 21 6.88 8.91 -13.48
CA ASP A 21 7.33 10.27 -13.19
C ASP A 21 6.53 10.80 -11.98
N TRP A 22 7.04 10.53 -10.79
CA TRP A 22 6.37 10.87 -9.55
C TRP A 22 6.23 12.38 -9.32
N THR A 23 7.14 13.18 -9.88
CA THR A 23 7.07 14.64 -9.74
C THR A 23 5.79 15.17 -10.35
N ILE A 24 5.47 14.75 -11.57
CA ILE A 24 4.25 15.16 -12.26
C ILE A 24 3.02 14.62 -11.55
N LEU A 25 3.02 13.34 -11.20
CA LEU A 25 1.88 12.68 -10.59
C LEU A 25 1.53 13.27 -9.23
N LYS A 26 2.53 13.56 -8.41
CA LYS A 26 2.30 14.18 -7.10
C LYS A 26 1.69 15.56 -7.19
N ASN A 27 2.11 16.37 -8.16
CA ASN A 27 1.58 17.71 -8.33
C ASN A 27 0.12 17.70 -8.76
N GLN A 28 -0.29 16.69 -9.50
CA GLN A 28 -1.66 16.58 -10.00
C GLN A 28 -2.59 15.93 -9.00
N GLY A 29 -2.07 15.03 -8.15
CA GLY A 29 -2.90 14.15 -7.34
C GLY A 29 -3.62 13.13 -8.22
N GLY A 30 -4.62 12.45 -7.66
CA GLY A 30 -5.47 11.55 -8.42
C GLY A 30 -5.08 10.08 -8.31
N VAL A 31 -5.44 9.29 -9.31
CA VAL A 31 -5.29 7.83 -9.31
C VAL A 31 -4.42 7.40 -10.48
N VAL A 32 -3.42 6.57 -10.17
CA VAL A 32 -2.55 5.94 -11.17
C VAL A 32 -2.87 4.46 -11.24
N VAL A 33 -3.11 3.94 -12.42
CA VAL A 33 -3.29 2.51 -12.65
C VAL A 33 -1.93 1.84 -12.79
N SER A 34 -1.74 0.72 -12.12
CA SER A 34 -0.45 0.01 -12.11
C SER A 34 -0.66 -1.50 -12.08
N GLU A 35 0.45 -2.25 -12.18
CA GLU A 35 0.48 -3.69 -11.99
C GLU A 35 1.75 -4.09 -11.26
N ILE A 36 2.00 -3.47 -10.11
CA ILE A 36 3.23 -3.66 -9.33
C ILE A 36 3.07 -4.90 -8.46
N PRO A 37 3.92 -5.93 -8.62
CA PRO A 37 3.86 -7.11 -7.77
C PRO A 37 4.00 -6.73 -6.29
N ALA A 38 3.14 -7.28 -5.45
CA ALA A 38 3.10 -6.99 -4.04
C ALA A 38 2.64 -8.21 -3.24
N ARG A 39 2.80 -8.14 -1.93
CA ARG A 39 2.36 -9.20 -1.03
C ARG A 39 1.82 -8.61 0.27
N LEU A 40 0.81 -9.29 0.82
CA LEU A 40 0.31 -9.00 2.16
C LEU A 40 0.93 -9.99 3.13
N VAL A 41 1.48 -9.48 4.23
CA VAL A 41 2.19 -10.29 5.23
C VAL A 41 1.58 -10.04 6.60
N PRO A 42 1.00 -11.07 7.24
CA PRO A 42 0.51 -10.90 8.61
C PRO A 42 1.68 -10.72 9.58
N GLU A 43 1.47 -9.88 10.59
CA GLU A 43 2.48 -9.58 11.61
C GLU A 43 1.96 -9.96 13.00
N PRO A 44 1.87 -11.26 13.34
CA PRO A 44 1.32 -11.69 14.62
C PRO A 44 2.13 -11.24 15.84
N THR A 45 3.38 -10.85 15.63
CA THR A 45 4.26 -10.36 16.70
C THR A 45 4.32 -8.83 16.76
N ASN A 46 3.49 -8.13 15.99
CA ASN A 46 3.44 -6.67 16.02
C ASN A 46 3.02 -6.21 17.42
N PRO A 47 3.83 -5.36 18.10
CA PRO A 47 3.55 -4.98 19.49
C PRO A 47 2.32 -4.07 19.64
N TYR A 48 1.89 -3.42 18.56
CA TYR A 48 0.74 -2.50 18.59
C TYR A 48 -0.55 -3.17 18.18
N ASP A 49 -0.47 -4.17 17.31
CA ASP A 49 -1.64 -4.88 16.79
C ASP A 49 -1.25 -6.26 16.28
N PRO A 50 -1.59 -7.34 17.01
CA PRO A 50 -1.26 -8.70 16.55
C PRO A 50 -2.03 -9.12 15.29
N ASN A 51 -3.04 -8.35 14.88
CA ASN A 51 -3.78 -8.59 13.64
C ASN A 51 -3.29 -7.70 12.49
N ALA A 52 -2.18 -6.98 12.67
CA ALA A 52 -1.62 -6.11 11.63
C ALA A 52 -1.25 -6.91 10.38
N ILE A 53 -1.54 -6.33 9.23
CA ILE A 53 -1.21 -6.91 7.93
C ILE A 53 -0.45 -5.87 7.14
N ALA A 54 0.83 -6.14 6.87
CA ALA A 54 1.69 -5.25 6.11
C ALA A 54 1.59 -5.56 4.62
N CYS A 55 1.78 -4.53 3.79
CA CYS A 55 1.89 -4.67 2.34
C CYS A 55 3.31 -4.33 1.91
N TYR A 56 3.95 -5.25 1.19
CA TYR A 56 5.32 -5.09 0.71
C TYR A 56 5.39 -5.11 -0.81
N ILE A 57 6.27 -4.29 -1.34
CA ILE A 57 6.74 -4.36 -2.73
C ILE A 57 8.23 -4.76 -2.64
N GLY A 58 8.54 -6.02 -2.97
CA GLY A 58 9.85 -6.56 -2.68
C GLY A 58 10.12 -6.54 -1.17
N GLU A 59 11.19 -5.87 -0.76
CA GLU A 59 11.51 -5.68 0.66
C GLU A 59 11.05 -4.32 1.20
N PHE A 60 10.40 -3.53 0.37
CA PHE A 60 9.94 -2.20 0.75
C PHE A 60 8.54 -2.26 1.38
N LEU A 61 8.45 -1.78 2.61
CA LEU A 61 7.16 -1.69 3.32
C LEU A 61 6.36 -0.51 2.77
N LEU A 62 5.29 -0.81 2.04
CA LEU A 62 4.43 0.21 1.45
C LEU A 62 3.45 0.81 2.44
N GLY A 63 2.84 -0.02 3.28
CA GLY A 63 1.86 0.41 4.26
C GLY A 63 1.16 -0.78 4.89
N TYR A 64 -0.02 -0.53 5.47
CA TYR A 64 -0.79 -1.52 6.20
C TYR A 64 -2.26 -1.53 5.74
N VAL A 65 -2.88 -2.69 5.89
CA VAL A 65 -4.34 -2.81 5.78
C VAL A 65 -4.95 -2.09 6.99
N PRO A 66 -5.89 -1.13 6.79
CA PRO A 66 -6.50 -0.44 7.91
C PRO A 66 -7.35 -1.38 8.76
N MET A 67 -7.42 -1.11 10.06
CA MET A 67 -8.22 -1.92 10.99
C MET A 67 -9.69 -1.98 10.60
N SER A 68 -10.20 -0.92 9.99
CA SER A 68 -11.59 -0.85 9.52
C SER A 68 -11.94 -1.92 8.48
N ALA A 69 -10.96 -2.49 7.80
CA ALA A 69 -11.18 -3.56 6.82
C ALA A 69 -11.52 -4.89 7.51
N LYS A 70 -11.21 -5.04 8.80
CA LYS A 70 -11.47 -6.26 9.60
C LYS A 70 -10.92 -7.53 8.94
N MET A 71 -9.83 -7.40 8.20
CA MET A 71 -9.21 -8.50 7.51
C MET A 71 -8.33 -9.30 8.46
N GLN A 72 -8.36 -10.62 8.31
CA GLN A 72 -7.47 -11.52 9.06
C GLN A 72 -6.78 -12.47 8.08
N LEU A 73 -5.47 -12.60 8.24
CA LEU A 73 -4.67 -13.53 7.45
C LEU A 73 -3.83 -14.40 8.36
N SER A 74 -3.76 -15.69 8.04
CA SER A 74 -2.87 -16.65 8.73
C SER A 74 -1.56 -16.83 7.99
N GLU A 75 -1.49 -16.46 6.72
CA GLU A 75 -0.28 -16.61 5.91
C GLU A 75 -0.21 -15.52 4.83
N GLU A 76 0.97 -15.41 4.21
CA GLU A 76 1.24 -14.43 3.17
C GLU A 76 0.33 -14.61 1.95
N VAL A 77 -0.14 -13.49 1.39
CA VAL A 77 -0.96 -13.47 0.18
C VAL A 77 -0.21 -12.72 -0.91
N VAL A 78 -0.01 -13.35 -2.05
CA VAL A 78 0.66 -12.75 -3.21
C VAL A 78 -0.37 -12.10 -4.11
N GLY A 79 -0.05 -10.93 -4.62
CA GLY A 79 -0.91 -10.18 -5.52
C GLY A 79 -0.17 -9.03 -6.18
N LYS A 80 -0.90 -7.96 -6.44
CA LYS A 80 -0.35 -6.76 -7.07
C LYS A 80 -1.06 -5.50 -6.57
N VAL A 81 -0.36 -4.38 -6.62
CA VAL A 81 -0.96 -3.06 -6.45
C VAL A 81 -1.46 -2.61 -7.82
N THR A 82 -2.75 -2.39 -7.95
CA THR A 82 -3.40 -2.05 -9.22
C THR A 82 -3.76 -0.58 -9.34
N ARG A 83 -3.89 0.12 -8.23
CA ARG A 83 -4.17 1.55 -8.21
C ARG A 83 -3.40 2.23 -7.10
N ILE A 84 -2.89 3.41 -7.41
CA ILE A 84 -2.17 4.27 -6.48
C ILE A 84 -2.96 5.56 -6.38
N HIS A 85 -3.49 5.84 -5.19
CA HIS A 85 -4.28 7.04 -4.92
C HIS A 85 -3.38 8.06 -4.26
N LEU A 86 -3.06 9.13 -4.97
CA LEU A 86 -2.20 10.20 -4.49
C LEU A 86 -3.06 11.35 -4.00
N PRO A 87 -2.82 11.86 -2.78
CA PRO A 87 -3.48 13.08 -2.33
C PRO A 87 -2.94 14.27 -3.12
N GLN A 88 -3.68 15.37 -3.12
CA GLN A 88 -3.17 16.61 -3.66
C GLN A 88 -1.91 17.03 -2.91
N SER A 89 -0.97 17.68 -3.60
CA SER A 89 0.37 17.97 -3.08
C SER A 89 0.40 18.72 -1.75
N GLN A 90 -0.66 19.46 -1.40
CA GLN A 90 -0.76 20.20 -0.15
C GLN A 90 -1.64 19.52 0.90
N SER A 91 -2.18 18.35 0.58
CA SER A 91 -3.01 17.60 1.51
C SER A 91 -2.16 16.87 2.53
N PRO A 92 -2.56 16.85 3.82
CA PRO A 92 -1.88 16.02 4.83
C PRO A 92 -2.26 14.55 4.73
N ALA A 93 -3.15 14.18 3.82
CA ALA A 93 -3.61 12.80 3.67
C ALA A 93 -2.47 11.88 3.22
N GLN A 94 -2.54 10.63 3.66
CA GLN A 94 -1.58 9.60 3.27
C GLN A 94 -1.94 9.03 1.90
N ASP A 95 -0.94 8.53 1.18
CA ASP A 95 -1.17 7.77 -0.04
C ASP A 95 -2.00 6.54 0.29
N LYS A 96 -2.82 6.10 -0.67
CA LYS A 96 -3.59 4.87 -0.56
C LYS A 96 -3.33 4.01 -1.79
N TYR A 97 -3.36 2.70 -1.60
CA TYR A 97 -3.08 1.75 -2.65
C TYR A 97 -4.15 0.69 -2.68
N THR A 98 -4.50 0.21 -3.87
CA THR A 98 -5.43 -0.92 -4.01
C THR A 98 -4.61 -2.17 -4.32
N PHE A 99 -4.70 -3.15 -3.44
CA PHE A 99 -4.09 -4.46 -3.61
C PHE A 99 -5.13 -5.44 -4.13
N GLU A 100 -4.77 -6.22 -5.13
CA GLU A 100 -5.61 -7.30 -5.65
C GLU A 100 -4.86 -8.61 -5.61
N GLN A 101 -5.52 -9.65 -5.10
CA GLN A 101 -4.94 -10.97 -5.00
C GLN A 101 -4.71 -11.56 -6.38
N ARG A 102 -3.56 -12.21 -6.54
CA ARG A 102 -3.20 -12.91 -7.76
C ARG A 102 -3.74 -14.34 -7.71
N TYR A 103 -4.26 -14.78 -8.84
CA TYR A 103 -4.71 -16.16 -9.03
C TYR A 103 -3.74 -16.95 -9.89
#